data_0f4f4a29e4d1851dfa760ae4a5df5843
#
_entry.id   0f4f4a29e4d1851dfa760ae4a5df5843
#
_cell.length_a   1.000
_cell.length_b   1.000
_cell.length_c   1.000
_cell.angle_alpha   90.00
_cell.angle_beta   90.00
_cell.angle_gamma   90.00
#
_symmetry.space_group_name_H-M   'P 1'
#
loop_
_entity.id
_entity.type
_entity.pdbx_description
1 polymer ?
#
loop_
_entity_poly.entity_id
_entity_poly.type
_entity_poly.pdbx_seq_one_letter_code
_entity_poly.pdbx_strand_id
1 'polypeptide(L)'
;LNDVYDLERLSGKIVLGNENGKDFVALKKSIMSSLEIMDLLKETNFFHDIDRNVLIECYRIIDESIKEDAPFTIREGNVIKRGYNQELDEIFKIMSTGKDFLLEIEAREKEKTGIKNLKIKYNKVFGYFLEVSNSNLNLVPEEYIRKQTLSNAERYITGELKEYEDKIINAKSKVEELEYHLFKEISSEIKGRKDVLVKLSAILAYLDMIISFAVTAIENNYVCPEFIDDYIIEIEEGRHPVVEKLIGREDFVANDVHMNRDGNFIILTGPNMAGKST
;
A
#
# COMPACT_ATOMS: atom_id res chain seq x y z
N LEU A 1 1.03 -14.38 9.49
CA LEU A 1 1.62 -13.05 9.81
C LEU A 1 2.42 -12.44 8.66
N ASN A 2 2.99 -13.23 7.74
CA ASN A 2 3.84 -12.74 6.64
C ASN A 2 3.14 -11.71 5.73
N ASP A 3 1.82 -11.76 5.62
CA ASP A 3 1.00 -10.84 4.81
C ASP A 3 0.43 -9.66 5.61
N VAL A 4 0.81 -9.54 6.89
CA VAL A 4 0.43 -8.41 7.74
C VAL A 4 1.51 -7.34 7.65
N TYR A 5 1.14 -6.17 7.16
CA TYR A 5 2.02 -5.00 7.13
C TYR A 5 2.07 -4.33 8.50
N ASP A 6 3.01 -3.41 8.68
CA ASP A 6 3.16 -2.60 9.89
C ASP A 6 1.90 -1.72 10.13
N LEU A 7 0.94 -2.28 10.85
CA LEU A 7 -0.35 -1.65 11.14
C LEU A 7 -0.21 -0.40 12.02
N GLU A 8 0.78 -0.35 12.91
CA GLU A 8 1.02 0.81 13.75
C GLU A 8 1.43 2.00 12.87
N ARG A 9 2.39 1.80 11.98
CA ARG A 9 2.84 2.82 11.04
C ARG A 9 1.73 3.25 10.08
N LEU A 10 0.94 2.31 9.55
CA LEU A 10 -0.19 2.60 8.66
C LEU A 10 -1.26 3.43 9.39
N SER A 11 -1.63 3.02 10.60
CA SER A 11 -2.59 3.76 11.45
C SER A 11 -2.07 5.16 11.80
N GLY A 12 -0.77 5.28 12.12
CA GLY A 12 -0.13 6.57 12.38
C GLY A 12 -0.18 7.52 11.20
N LYS A 13 0.06 7.03 9.98
CA LYS A 13 -0.08 7.85 8.75
C LYS A 13 -1.50 8.37 8.55
N ILE A 14 -2.51 7.51 8.75
CA ILE A 14 -3.93 7.88 8.62
C ILE A 14 -4.31 8.93 9.67
N VAL A 15 -3.87 8.77 10.92
CA VAL A 15 -4.13 9.75 11.97
C VAL A 15 -3.52 11.12 11.66
N LEU A 16 -2.31 11.13 11.07
CA LEU A 16 -1.59 12.35 10.68
C LEU A 16 -2.07 12.94 9.34
N GLY A 17 -2.88 12.22 8.56
CA GLY A 17 -3.36 12.64 7.25
C GLY A 17 -2.30 12.58 6.13
N ASN A 18 -1.26 11.76 6.33
CA ASN A 18 -0.12 11.56 5.41
C ASN A 18 -0.20 10.21 4.64
N GLU A 19 -1.36 9.57 4.69
CA GLU A 19 -1.65 8.32 3.99
C GLU A 19 -1.80 8.53 2.48
N ASN A 20 -1.60 7.47 1.73
CA ASN A 20 -1.85 7.39 0.29
C ASN A 20 -2.64 6.14 -0.08
N GLY A 21 -3.00 5.98 -1.35
CA GLY A 21 -3.80 4.84 -1.81
C GLY A 21 -3.15 3.48 -1.52
N LYS A 22 -1.83 3.37 -1.64
CA LYS A 22 -1.10 2.12 -1.33
C LYS A 22 -1.10 1.78 0.15
N ASP A 23 -1.09 2.78 1.03
CA ASP A 23 -1.21 2.57 2.47
C ASP A 23 -2.57 1.94 2.82
N PHE A 24 -3.66 2.35 2.14
CA PHE A 24 -4.97 1.72 2.29
C PHE A 24 -5.02 0.30 1.74
N VAL A 25 -4.40 0.04 0.59
CA VAL A 25 -4.29 -1.33 0.04
C VAL A 25 -3.53 -2.25 1.00
N ALA A 26 -2.43 -1.76 1.59
CA ALA A 26 -1.68 -2.50 2.60
C ALA A 26 -2.50 -2.74 3.88
N LEU A 27 -3.23 -1.72 4.34
CA LEU A 27 -4.14 -1.85 5.49
C LEU A 27 -5.24 -2.88 5.22
N LYS A 28 -5.89 -2.84 4.05
CA LYS A 28 -6.91 -3.82 3.64
C LYS A 28 -6.39 -5.25 3.69
N LYS A 29 -5.20 -5.51 3.11
CA LYS A 29 -4.56 -6.82 3.14
C LYS A 29 -4.27 -7.28 4.56
N SER A 30 -3.72 -6.38 5.39
CA SER A 30 -3.43 -6.69 6.80
C SER A 30 -4.69 -7.01 7.60
N ILE A 31 -5.79 -6.29 7.38
CA ILE A 31 -7.08 -6.58 8.03
C ILE A 31 -7.58 -7.95 7.60
N MET A 32 -7.53 -8.29 6.31
CA MET A 32 -7.97 -9.59 5.80
C MET A 32 -7.18 -10.73 6.45
N SER A 33 -5.84 -10.66 6.43
CA SER A 33 -4.99 -11.67 7.09
C SER A 33 -5.23 -11.73 8.61
N SER A 34 -5.52 -10.59 9.24
CA SER A 34 -5.85 -10.57 10.67
C SER A 34 -7.17 -11.27 10.98
N LEU A 35 -8.19 -11.13 10.13
CA LEU A 35 -9.46 -11.83 10.27
C LEU A 35 -9.27 -13.34 10.12
N GLU A 36 -8.40 -13.81 9.22
CA GLU A 36 -8.03 -15.23 9.09
C GLU A 36 -7.31 -15.74 10.35
N ILE A 37 -6.37 -14.95 10.91
CA ILE A 37 -5.68 -15.29 12.17
C ILE A 37 -6.68 -15.38 13.34
N MET A 38 -7.64 -14.45 13.41
CA MET A 38 -8.70 -14.48 14.42
C MET A 38 -9.54 -15.76 14.30
N ASP A 39 -9.84 -16.25 13.09
CA ASP A 39 -10.57 -17.50 12.87
C ASP A 39 -9.75 -18.71 13.29
N LEU A 40 -8.44 -18.73 13.04
CA LEU A 40 -7.55 -19.79 13.50
C LEU A 40 -7.42 -19.86 15.03
N LEU A 41 -7.46 -18.71 15.70
CA LEU A 41 -7.25 -18.58 17.13
C LEU A 41 -8.55 -18.34 17.92
N LYS A 42 -9.71 -18.63 17.32
CA LYS A 42 -11.03 -18.37 17.92
C LYS A 42 -11.25 -19.05 19.29
N GLU A 43 -10.60 -20.20 19.53
CA GLU A 43 -10.66 -20.93 20.80
C GLU A 43 -9.76 -20.31 21.89
N THR A 44 -9.00 -19.26 21.54
CA THR A 44 -8.14 -18.54 22.47
C THR A 44 -8.76 -17.19 22.85
N ASN A 45 -8.24 -16.56 23.89
CA ASN A 45 -8.68 -15.22 24.29
C ASN A 45 -7.85 -14.09 23.70
N PHE A 46 -7.03 -14.34 22.67
CA PHE A 46 -6.12 -13.30 22.12
C PHE A 46 -6.85 -12.08 21.61
N PHE A 47 -8.00 -12.26 20.95
CA PHE A 47 -8.72 -11.19 20.25
C PHE A 47 -10.05 -10.80 20.90
N HIS A 48 -10.25 -11.12 22.20
CA HIS A 48 -11.52 -10.86 22.90
C HIS A 48 -11.92 -9.37 22.95
N ASP A 49 -10.93 -8.46 22.97
CA ASP A 49 -11.13 -7.00 23.00
C ASP A 49 -11.19 -6.34 21.60
N ILE A 50 -11.20 -7.13 20.54
CA ILE A 50 -11.26 -6.65 19.17
C ILE A 50 -12.68 -6.79 18.63
N ASP A 51 -13.26 -5.66 18.23
CA ASP A 51 -14.53 -5.69 17.50
C ASP A 51 -14.29 -6.08 16.03
N ARG A 52 -14.58 -7.36 15.75
CA ARG A 52 -14.45 -7.96 14.42
C ARG A 52 -15.29 -7.22 13.36
N ASN A 53 -16.47 -6.73 13.73
CA ASN A 53 -17.36 -6.05 12.77
C ASN A 53 -16.73 -4.73 12.29
N VAL A 54 -16.08 -4.00 13.18
CA VAL A 54 -15.36 -2.76 12.83
C VAL A 54 -14.24 -3.05 11.84
N LEU A 55 -13.52 -4.17 11.98
CA LEU A 55 -12.49 -4.58 11.01
C LEU A 55 -13.09 -4.93 9.65
N ILE A 56 -14.21 -5.66 9.64
CA ILE A 56 -14.93 -6.00 8.40
C ILE A 56 -15.44 -4.73 7.70
N GLU A 57 -15.92 -3.75 8.45
CA GLU A 57 -16.31 -2.45 7.90
C GLU A 57 -15.13 -1.69 7.31
N CYS A 58 -13.99 -1.62 8.02
CA CYS A 58 -12.77 -1.01 7.48
C CYS A 58 -12.33 -1.69 6.17
N TYR A 59 -12.33 -3.01 6.14
CA TYR A 59 -12.02 -3.78 4.94
C TYR A 59 -12.95 -3.40 3.80
N ARG A 60 -14.27 -3.44 4.03
CA ARG A 60 -15.30 -3.14 3.03
C ARG A 60 -15.17 -1.72 2.47
N ILE A 61 -15.03 -0.72 3.35
CA ILE A 61 -14.88 0.68 2.94
C ILE A 61 -13.70 0.82 1.98
N ILE A 62 -12.54 0.24 2.31
CA ILE A 62 -11.35 0.34 1.48
C ILE A 62 -11.53 -0.47 0.20
N ASP A 63 -12.09 -1.68 0.30
CA ASP A 63 -12.26 -2.56 -0.86
C ASP A 63 -13.24 -1.99 -1.89
N GLU A 64 -14.33 -1.37 -1.47
CA GLU A 64 -15.29 -0.74 -2.36
C GLU A 64 -14.78 0.55 -3.00
N SER A 65 -13.91 1.28 -2.32
CA SER A 65 -13.52 2.65 -2.70
C SER A 65 -12.16 2.77 -3.39
N ILE A 66 -11.13 2.07 -2.90
CA ILE A 66 -9.74 2.27 -3.32
C ILE A 66 -9.31 1.22 -4.34
N LYS A 67 -8.65 1.66 -5.43
CA LYS A 67 -8.08 0.77 -6.44
C LYS A 67 -6.90 -0.04 -5.90
N GLU A 68 -6.74 -1.29 -6.36
CA GLU A 68 -5.59 -2.14 -6.00
C GLU A 68 -4.25 -1.58 -6.49
N ASP A 69 -4.27 -0.95 -7.66
CA ASP A 69 -3.11 -0.32 -8.29
C ASP A 69 -3.01 1.19 -8.00
N ALA A 70 -3.65 1.64 -6.90
CA ALA A 70 -3.65 3.04 -6.51
C ALA A 70 -2.23 3.65 -6.50
N PRO A 71 -2.04 4.86 -7.03
CA PRO A 71 -0.74 5.53 -7.07
C PRO A 71 -0.29 6.00 -5.69
N PHE A 72 0.99 6.37 -5.57
CA PHE A 72 1.51 7.01 -4.36
C PHE A 72 1.00 8.44 -4.19
N THR A 73 0.77 9.14 -5.29
CA THR A 73 0.40 10.56 -5.30
C THR A 73 -1.09 10.71 -5.52
N ILE A 74 -1.83 11.09 -4.49
CA ILE A 74 -3.30 11.27 -4.56
C ILE A 74 -3.67 12.37 -5.58
N ARG A 75 -2.84 13.40 -5.71
CA ARG A 75 -3.09 14.56 -6.60
C ARG A 75 -3.09 14.22 -8.10
N GLU A 76 -2.53 13.08 -8.48
CA GLU A 76 -2.52 12.61 -9.87
C GLU A 76 -3.85 11.92 -10.25
N GLY A 77 -4.75 11.75 -9.28
CA GLY A 77 -5.99 11.00 -9.45
C GLY A 77 -5.77 9.51 -9.61
N ASN A 78 -6.78 8.81 -10.12
CA ASN A 78 -6.77 7.36 -10.36
C ASN A 78 -6.67 6.51 -9.07
N VAL A 79 -7.21 7.02 -7.96
CA VAL A 79 -7.20 6.37 -6.64
C VAL A 79 -8.52 5.66 -6.35
N ILE A 80 -9.65 6.25 -6.78
CA ILE A 80 -11.00 5.78 -6.47
C ILE A 80 -11.48 4.75 -7.51
N LYS A 81 -12.10 3.68 -7.04
CA LYS A 81 -12.71 2.64 -7.91
C LYS A 81 -13.88 3.19 -8.72
N ARG A 82 -14.04 2.68 -9.93
CA ARG A 82 -15.26 2.90 -10.72
C ARG A 82 -16.46 2.28 -10.02
N GLY A 83 -17.60 2.96 -10.08
CA GLY A 83 -18.83 2.53 -9.40
C GLY A 83 -18.93 2.98 -7.94
N TYR A 84 -17.89 3.58 -7.37
CA TYR A 84 -17.93 4.07 -5.99
C TYR A 84 -18.73 5.39 -5.86
N ASN A 85 -18.57 6.29 -6.82
CA ASN A 85 -19.27 7.59 -6.83
C ASN A 85 -19.85 7.89 -8.20
N GLN A 86 -21.15 8.17 -8.28
CA GLN A 86 -21.88 8.37 -9.52
C GLN A 86 -21.37 9.61 -10.28
N GLU A 87 -21.12 10.73 -9.61
CA GLU A 87 -20.62 11.96 -10.25
C GLU A 87 -19.25 11.72 -10.88
N LEU A 88 -18.36 11.02 -10.19
CA LEU A 88 -17.05 10.65 -10.71
C LEU A 88 -17.17 9.76 -11.97
N ASP A 89 -18.09 8.80 -11.96
CA ASP A 89 -18.33 7.92 -13.11
C ASP A 89 -18.90 8.67 -14.32
N GLU A 90 -19.78 9.64 -14.09
CA GLU A 90 -20.33 10.49 -15.15
C GLU A 90 -19.23 11.34 -15.81
N ILE A 91 -18.32 11.95 -15.01
CA ILE A 91 -17.20 12.72 -15.55
C ILE A 91 -16.26 11.81 -16.36
N PHE A 92 -15.99 10.62 -15.88
CA PHE A 92 -15.17 9.66 -16.61
C PHE A 92 -15.82 9.21 -17.92
N LYS A 93 -17.14 9.06 -17.94
CA LYS A 93 -17.87 8.74 -19.17
C LYS A 93 -17.71 9.85 -20.21
N ILE A 94 -17.84 11.12 -19.80
CA ILE A 94 -17.59 12.28 -20.67
C ILE A 94 -16.17 12.24 -21.23
N MET A 95 -15.16 11.93 -20.39
CA MET A 95 -13.77 11.84 -20.85
C MET A 95 -13.51 10.65 -21.79
N SER A 96 -14.23 9.54 -21.64
CA SER A 96 -14.07 8.36 -22.50
C SER A 96 -14.70 8.54 -23.87
N THR A 97 -15.89 9.16 -23.94
CA THR A 97 -16.55 9.47 -25.22
C THR A 97 -15.80 10.54 -26.02
N GLY A 98 -14.89 11.22 -25.39
CA GLY A 98 -14.10 12.26 -26.04
C GLY A 98 -13.15 11.76 -27.13
N LYS A 99 -12.68 10.53 -27.10
CA LYS A 99 -11.91 9.95 -28.21
C LYS A 99 -12.75 9.77 -29.46
N ASP A 100 -13.99 9.33 -29.30
CA ASP A 100 -14.91 9.13 -30.40
C ASP A 100 -15.28 10.48 -31.04
N PHE A 101 -15.49 11.50 -30.22
CA PHE A 101 -15.75 12.86 -30.65
C PHE A 101 -14.59 13.47 -31.46
N LEU A 102 -13.32 13.22 -31.04
CA LEU A 102 -12.15 13.66 -31.83
C LEU A 102 -12.07 12.93 -33.19
N LEU A 103 -12.43 11.66 -33.26
CA LEU A 103 -12.49 10.91 -34.52
C LEU A 103 -13.60 11.43 -35.44
N GLU A 104 -14.75 11.82 -34.88
CA GLU A 104 -15.84 12.44 -35.61
C GLU A 104 -15.43 13.81 -36.19
N ILE A 105 -14.77 14.66 -35.38
CA ILE A 105 -14.22 15.94 -35.87
C ILE A 105 -13.22 15.67 -36.99
N GLU A 106 -12.27 14.74 -36.78
CA GLU A 106 -11.25 14.42 -37.79
C GLU A 106 -11.87 13.96 -39.11
N ALA A 107 -12.89 13.09 -39.05
CA ALA A 107 -13.59 12.60 -40.24
C ALA A 107 -14.32 13.74 -40.98
N ARG A 108 -15.05 14.57 -40.25
CA ARG A 108 -15.79 15.71 -40.79
C ARG A 108 -14.86 16.76 -41.41
N GLU A 109 -13.77 17.07 -40.76
CA GLU A 109 -12.79 18.04 -41.26
C GLU A 109 -12.03 17.50 -42.51
N LYS A 110 -11.79 16.18 -42.60
CA LYS A 110 -11.28 15.54 -43.84
C LYS A 110 -12.25 15.69 -45.01
N GLU A 111 -13.53 15.46 -44.78
CA GLU A 111 -14.56 15.60 -45.82
C GLU A 111 -14.69 17.07 -46.27
N LYS A 112 -14.73 18.00 -45.32
CA LYS A 112 -14.85 19.43 -45.57
C LYS A 112 -13.66 20.01 -46.35
N THR A 113 -12.43 19.63 -46.02
CA THR A 113 -11.20 20.16 -46.61
C THR A 113 -10.72 19.38 -47.82
N GLY A 114 -11.16 18.13 -48.00
CA GLY A 114 -10.60 17.20 -48.98
C GLY A 114 -9.20 16.69 -48.67
N ILE A 115 -8.64 17.04 -47.52
CA ILE A 115 -7.27 16.65 -47.07
C ILE A 115 -7.31 15.25 -46.47
N LYS A 116 -7.01 14.21 -47.27
CA LYS A 116 -7.08 12.80 -46.83
C LYS A 116 -6.19 12.46 -45.67
N ASN A 117 -5.05 13.13 -45.52
CA ASN A 117 -4.05 12.87 -44.45
C ASN A 117 -4.19 13.80 -43.23
N LEU A 118 -5.31 14.54 -43.14
CA LEU A 118 -5.57 15.37 -41.97
C LEU A 118 -5.67 14.49 -40.72
N LYS A 119 -4.97 14.88 -39.63
CA LYS A 119 -5.02 14.18 -38.37
C LYS A 119 -5.08 15.16 -37.22
N ILE A 120 -5.89 14.85 -36.22
CA ILE A 120 -5.86 15.52 -34.92
C ILE A 120 -4.75 14.89 -34.10
N LYS A 121 -3.85 15.71 -33.59
CA LYS A 121 -2.75 15.34 -32.70
C LYS A 121 -2.80 16.18 -31.42
N TYR A 122 -2.11 15.71 -30.38
CA TYR A 122 -2.00 16.40 -29.11
C TYR A 122 -0.52 16.72 -28.79
N ASN A 123 -0.30 17.91 -28.26
CA ASN A 123 0.99 18.32 -27.73
C ASN A 123 0.78 19.07 -26.40
N LYS A 124 1.61 18.80 -25.38
CA LYS A 124 1.47 19.41 -24.05
C LYS A 124 1.52 20.95 -24.05
N VAL A 125 2.19 21.56 -25.04
CA VAL A 125 2.35 23.03 -25.14
C VAL A 125 1.19 23.67 -25.89
N PHE A 126 0.69 23.02 -26.95
CA PHE A 126 -0.27 23.60 -27.88
C PHE A 126 -1.67 22.97 -27.79
N GLY A 127 -1.84 21.92 -27.00
CA GLY A 127 -3.08 21.17 -26.87
C GLY A 127 -3.40 20.30 -28.08
N TYR A 128 -4.67 20.21 -28.43
CA TYR A 128 -5.13 19.52 -29.64
C TYR A 128 -4.98 20.42 -30.88
N PHE A 129 -4.50 19.86 -31.99
CA PHE A 129 -4.31 20.56 -33.25
C PHE A 129 -4.48 19.64 -34.45
N LEU A 130 -4.86 20.26 -35.58
CA LEU A 130 -4.88 19.64 -36.92
C LEU A 130 -3.52 19.86 -37.56
N GLU A 131 -2.86 18.81 -38.03
CA GLU A 131 -1.58 18.90 -38.73
C GLU A 131 -1.79 18.76 -40.23
N VAL A 132 -1.45 19.79 -41.01
CA VAL A 132 -1.58 19.86 -42.44
C VAL A 132 -0.20 19.96 -43.08
N SER A 133 0.10 19.06 -44.03
CA SER A 133 1.36 19.12 -44.78
C SER A 133 1.41 20.34 -45.71
N ASN A 134 2.63 20.86 -45.97
CA ASN A 134 2.80 22.03 -46.85
C ASN A 134 2.17 21.89 -48.23
N SER A 135 2.05 20.66 -48.76
CA SER A 135 1.41 20.39 -50.02
C SER A 135 -0.09 20.67 -50.06
N ASN A 136 -0.74 20.76 -48.89
CA ASN A 136 -2.19 20.90 -48.77
C ASN A 136 -2.60 22.25 -48.13
N LEU A 137 -1.70 23.19 -47.96
CA LEU A 137 -1.97 24.47 -47.30
C LEU A 137 -3.03 25.30 -48.07
N ASN A 138 -3.09 25.15 -49.39
CA ASN A 138 -4.10 25.81 -50.23
C ASN A 138 -5.54 25.29 -50.00
N LEU A 139 -5.70 24.16 -49.28
CA LEU A 139 -7.00 23.56 -48.96
C LEU A 139 -7.45 23.92 -47.54
N VAL A 140 -6.63 24.67 -46.78
CA VAL A 140 -6.95 25.03 -45.43
C VAL A 140 -7.99 26.15 -45.42
N PRO A 141 -9.13 25.98 -44.70
CA PRO A 141 -10.16 26.98 -44.58
C PRO A 141 -9.69 28.24 -43.83
N GLU A 142 -10.22 29.39 -44.18
CA GLU A 142 -9.84 30.70 -43.55
C GLU A 142 -10.17 30.73 -42.04
N GLU A 143 -11.15 29.98 -41.60
CA GLU A 143 -11.51 29.90 -40.17
C GLU A 143 -10.51 29.11 -39.30
N TYR A 144 -9.57 28.38 -39.93
CA TYR A 144 -8.54 27.70 -39.17
C TYR A 144 -7.51 28.70 -38.63
N ILE A 145 -7.28 28.64 -37.32
CA ILE A 145 -6.32 29.48 -36.64
C ILE A 145 -4.96 28.78 -36.63
N ARG A 146 -3.96 29.33 -37.31
CA ARG A 146 -2.60 28.80 -37.32
C ARG A 146 -1.92 28.98 -35.96
N LYS A 147 -1.39 27.90 -35.39
CA LYS A 147 -0.69 27.85 -34.11
C LYS A 147 0.81 27.71 -34.25
N GLN A 148 1.28 26.96 -35.24
CA GLN A 148 2.72 26.73 -35.44
C GLN A 148 3.01 26.36 -36.89
N THR A 149 4.14 26.85 -37.38
CA THR A 149 4.74 26.47 -38.69
C THR A 149 5.93 25.53 -38.42
N LEU A 150 5.96 24.39 -39.09
CA LEU A 150 7.07 23.43 -39.09
C LEU A 150 7.72 23.41 -40.49
N SER A 151 8.85 22.73 -40.63
CA SER A 151 9.58 22.63 -41.91
C SER A 151 8.74 21.98 -43.04
N ASN A 152 7.87 21.05 -42.72
CA ASN A 152 7.09 20.27 -43.69
C ASN A 152 5.56 20.23 -43.44
N ALA A 153 5.07 20.95 -42.43
CA ALA A 153 3.65 21.01 -42.10
C ALA A 153 3.33 22.30 -41.32
N GLU A 154 2.06 22.64 -41.26
CA GLU A 154 1.54 23.65 -40.32
C GLU A 154 0.49 23.05 -39.40
N ARG A 155 0.38 23.64 -38.18
CA ARG A 155 -0.55 23.22 -37.14
C ARG A 155 -1.64 24.25 -36.95
N TYR A 156 -2.87 23.79 -36.97
CA TYR A 156 -4.06 24.62 -36.89
C TYR A 156 -4.97 24.19 -35.74
N ILE A 157 -5.77 25.13 -35.27
CA ILE A 157 -6.85 24.86 -34.31
C ILE A 157 -8.16 25.40 -34.88
N THR A 158 -9.25 24.69 -34.60
CA THR A 158 -10.62 25.17 -34.89
C THR A 158 -11.30 25.61 -33.58
N GLY A 159 -12.33 26.43 -33.66
CA GLY A 159 -13.13 26.83 -32.50
C GLY A 159 -13.66 25.63 -31.71
N GLU A 160 -14.21 24.64 -32.43
CA GLU A 160 -14.75 23.42 -31.86
C GLU A 160 -13.69 22.58 -31.13
N LEU A 161 -12.50 22.45 -31.72
CA LEU A 161 -11.40 21.72 -31.11
C LEU A 161 -10.92 22.39 -29.83
N LYS A 162 -10.96 23.72 -29.78
CA LYS A 162 -10.62 24.50 -28.58
C LYS A 162 -11.70 24.34 -27.48
N GLU A 163 -12.97 24.43 -27.83
CA GLU A 163 -14.05 24.20 -26.87
C GLU A 163 -14.01 22.78 -26.27
N TYR A 164 -13.68 21.80 -27.11
CA TYR A 164 -13.49 20.42 -26.67
C TYR A 164 -12.30 20.30 -25.70
N GLU A 165 -11.17 20.90 -26.02
CA GLU A 165 -9.98 20.94 -25.14
C GLU A 165 -10.32 21.51 -23.77
N ASP A 166 -11.00 22.67 -23.72
CA ASP A 166 -11.43 23.32 -22.49
C ASP A 166 -12.37 22.40 -21.67
N LYS A 167 -13.27 21.66 -22.31
CA LYS A 167 -14.13 20.67 -21.63
C LYS A 167 -13.34 19.51 -21.02
N ILE A 168 -12.34 18.98 -21.73
CA ILE A 168 -11.50 17.88 -21.24
C ILE A 168 -10.60 18.34 -20.09
N ILE A 169 -9.97 19.50 -20.19
CA ILE A 169 -9.14 20.06 -19.13
C ILE A 169 -9.96 20.29 -17.86
N ASN A 170 -11.15 20.90 -18.02
CA ASN A 170 -12.06 21.12 -16.90
C ASN A 170 -12.55 19.79 -16.27
N ALA A 171 -12.87 18.78 -17.10
CA ALA A 171 -13.26 17.47 -16.61
C ALA A 171 -12.13 16.80 -15.84
N LYS A 172 -10.88 16.86 -16.33
CA LYS A 172 -9.72 16.31 -15.65
C LYS A 172 -9.48 16.97 -14.28
N SER A 173 -9.51 18.28 -14.23
CA SER A 173 -9.35 19.02 -12.96
C SER A 173 -10.46 18.67 -11.95
N LYS A 174 -11.70 18.52 -12.43
CA LYS A 174 -12.82 18.09 -11.58
C LYS A 174 -12.64 16.67 -11.05
N VAL A 175 -12.14 15.73 -11.88
CA VAL A 175 -11.83 14.36 -11.43
C VAL A 175 -10.78 14.39 -10.32
N GLU A 176 -9.67 15.12 -10.51
CA GLU A 176 -8.59 15.22 -9.53
C GLU A 176 -9.09 15.80 -8.20
N GLU A 177 -9.91 16.83 -8.24
CA GLU A 177 -10.52 17.47 -7.06
C GLU A 177 -11.51 16.53 -6.36
N LEU A 178 -12.41 15.91 -7.11
CA LEU A 178 -13.42 15.00 -6.56
C LEU A 178 -12.78 13.73 -5.96
N GLU A 179 -11.82 13.11 -6.66
CA GLU A 179 -11.09 11.96 -6.12
C GLU A 179 -10.34 12.32 -4.83
N TYR A 180 -9.75 13.52 -4.75
CA TYR A 180 -9.10 13.98 -3.53
C TYR A 180 -10.09 14.14 -2.36
N HIS A 181 -11.26 14.73 -2.60
CA HIS A 181 -12.31 14.86 -1.59
C HIS A 181 -12.81 13.50 -1.10
N LEU A 182 -13.18 12.61 -2.02
CA LEU A 182 -13.62 11.25 -1.69
C LEU A 182 -12.55 10.48 -0.91
N PHE A 183 -11.28 10.60 -1.31
CA PHE A 183 -10.19 9.99 -0.57
C PHE A 183 -10.08 10.51 0.87
N LYS A 184 -10.25 11.82 1.08
CA LYS A 184 -10.23 12.40 2.43
C LYS A 184 -11.44 12.01 3.27
N GLU A 185 -12.60 11.83 2.69
CA GLU A 185 -13.78 11.29 3.36
C GLU A 185 -13.54 9.84 3.83
N ILE A 186 -13.04 8.98 2.93
CA ILE A 186 -12.66 7.60 3.25
C ILE A 186 -11.61 7.56 4.36
N SER A 187 -10.58 8.39 4.26
CA SER A 187 -9.54 8.51 5.29
C SER A 187 -10.12 8.90 6.65
N SER A 188 -11.01 9.88 6.69
CA SER A 188 -11.69 10.33 7.92
C SER A 188 -12.53 9.21 8.53
N GLU A 189 -13.20 8.42 7.71
CA GLU A 189 -14.03 7.30 8.14
C GLU A 189 -13.18 6.17 8.77
N ILE A 190 -12.05 5.82 8.16
CA ILE A 190 -11.10 4.84 8.73
C ILE A 190 -10.44 5.41 9.98
N LYS A 191 -10.07 6.70 10.00
CA LYS A 191 -9.51 7.38 11.17
C LYS A 191 -10.43 7.32 12.39
N GLY A 192 -11.76 7.41 12.17
CA GLY A 192 -12.75 7.24 13.23
C GLY A 192 -12.70 5.87 13.93
N ARG A 193 -12.09 4.86 13.28
CA ARG A 193 -11.95 3.48 13.78
C ARG A 193 -10.53 3.14 14.25
N LYS A 194 -9.66 4.13 14.40
CA LYS A 194 -8.22 3.97 14.72
C LYS A 194 -7.96 3.12 15.97
N ASP A 195 -8.81 3.25 17.00
CA ASP A 195 -8.56 2.58 18.29
C ASP A 195 -8.57 1.05 18.15
N VAL A 196 -9.43 0.51 17.29
CA VAL A 196 -9.48 -0.93 16.98
C VAL A 196 -8.24 -1.35 16.20
N LEU A 197 -7.78 -0.53 15.25
CA LEU A 197 -6.57 -0.81 14.45
C LEU A 197 -5.30 -0.78 15.31
N VAL A 198 -5.20 0.16 16.26
CA VAL A 198 -4.07 0.24 17.20
C VAL A 198 -4.06 -0.96 18.14
N LYS A 199 -5.22 -1.35 18.70
CA LYS A 199 -5.32 -2.56 19.53
C LYS A 199 -4.93 -3.81 18.76
N LEU A 200 -5.44 -3.97 17.53
CA LEU A 200 -5.09 -5.08 16.64
C LEU A 200 -3.59 -5.16 16.40
N SER A 201 -2.95 -4.03 16.11
CA SER A 201 -1.50 -3.94 15.90
C SER A 201 -0.72 -4.45 17.11
N ALA A 202 -1.09 -4.05 18.32
CA ALA A 202 -0.44 -4.48 19.57
C ALA A 202 -0.60 -6.00 19.80
N ILE A 203 -1.79 -6.56 19.56
CA ILE A 203 -2.04 -8.00 19.70
C ILE A 203 -1.23 -8.80 18.69
N LEU A 204 -1.19 -8.36 17.42
CA LEU A 204 -0.43 -9.05 16.39
C LEU A 204 1.08 -8.99 16.63
N ALA A 205 1.61 -7.88 17.13
CA ALA A 205 3.01 -7.76 17.53
C ALA A 205 3.35 -8.70 18.69
N TYR A 206 2.45 -8.80 19.67
CA TYR A 206 2.61 -9.76 20.78
C TYR A 206 2.56 -11.21 20.30
N LEU A 207 1.64 -11.53 19.40
CA LEU A 207 1.51 -12.85 18.79
C LEU A 207 2.77 -13.24 17.99
N ASP A 208 3.33 -12.30 17.21
CA ASP A 208 4.56 -12.50 16.45
C ASP A 208 5.75 -12.80 17.35
N MET A 209 5.87 -12.07 18.46
CA MET A 209 6.89 -12.32 19.49
C MET A 209 6.75 -13.73 20.08
N ILE A 210 5.54 -14.15 20.46
CA ILE A 210 5.30 -15.49 21.03
C ILE A 210 5.64 -16.58 20.02
N ILE A 211 5.22 -16.42 18.76
CA ILE A 211 5.52 -17.39 17.71
C ILE A 211 7.02 -17.47 17.50
N SER A 212 7.73 -16.35 17.48
CA SER A 212 9.18 -16.31 17.33
C SER A 212 9.89 -17.06 18.47
N PHE A 213 9.43 -16.90 19.71
CA PHE A 213 9.95 -17.66 20.86
C PHE A 213 9.64 -19.14 20.75
N ALA A 214 8.41 -19.49 20.39
CA ALA A 214 8.01 -20.89 20.24
C ALA A 214 8.84 -21.60 19.15
N VAL A 215 8.99 -20.99 17.96
CA VAL A 215 9.80 -21.53 16.88
C VAL A 215 11.25 -21.70 17.33
N THR A 216 11.83 -20.69 17.96
CA THR A 216 13.22 -20.73 18.47
C THR A 216 13.37 -21.83 19.51
N ALA A 217 12.42 -21.99 20.42
CA ALA A 217 12.46 -23.04 21.44
C ALA A 217 12.39 -24.46 20.82
N ILE A 218 11.49 -24.66 19.84
CA ILE A 218 11.36 -25.93 19.14
C ILE A 218 12.62 -26.28 18.36
N GLU A 219 13.14 -25.35 17.56
CA GLU A 219 14.33 -25.56 16.71
C GLU A 219 15.58 -25.85 17.53
N ASN A 220 15.71 -25.27 18.73
CA ASN A 220 16.88 -25.45 19.58
C ASN A 220 16.64 -26.39 20.77
N ASN A 221 15.47 -27.04 20.86
CA ASN A 221 15.07 -27.89 21.98
C ASN A 221 15.24 -27.21 23.33
N TYR A 222 14.76 -25.95 23.44
CA TYR A 222 14.70 -25.26 24.72
C TYR A 222 13.46 -25.68 25.50
N VAL A 223 13.57 -25.72 26.80
CA VAL A 223 12.50 -26.04 27.73
C VAL A 223 11.98 -24.78 28.42
N CYS A 224 10.73 -24.80 28.85
CA CYS A 224 10.15 -23.72 29.62
C CYS A 224 10.67 -23.80 31.06
N PRO A 225 11.27 -22.73 31.60
CA PRO A 225 11.71 -22.74 33.00
C PRO A 225 10.50 -22.70 33.94
N GLU A 226 10.62 -23.36 35.09
CA GLU A 226 9.67 -23.25 36.18
C GLU A 226 10.06 -22.11 37.10
N PHE A 227 9.16 -21.19 37.38
CA PHE A 227 9.35 -20.08 38.30
C PHE A 227 8.80 -20.47 39.67
N ILE A 228 9.65 -20.42 40.67
CA ILE A 228 9.31 -20.75 42.06
C ILE A 228 9.55 -19.56 42.98
N ASP A 229 8.81 -19.45 44.07
CA ASP A 229 8.97 -18.40 45.11
C ASP A 229 10.03 -18.77 46.16
N ASP A 230 10.99 -19.61 45.81
CA ASP A 230 12.07 -20.01 46.70
C ASP A 230 13.44 -19.53 46.23
N TYR A 231 14.42 -19.54 47.09
CA TYR A 231 15.79 -19.08 46.84
C TYR A 231 16.64 -20.21 46.26
N ILE A 232 16.23 -20.72 45.10
CA ILE A 232 16.84 -21.86 44.42
C ILE A 232 17.07 -21.52 42.94
N ILE A 233 18.23 -21.88 42.41
CA ILE A 233 18.51 -21.97 40.98
C ILE A 233 18.95 -23.41 40.72
N GLU A 234 18.16 -24.13 39.93
CA GLU A 234 18.45 -25.49 39.53
C GLU A 234 18.42 -25.60 38.01
N ILE A 235 19.55 -25.94 37.43
CA ILE A 235 19.72 -26.09 36.01
C ILE A 235 20.32 -27.47 35.77
N GLU A 236 19.57 -28.35 35.10
CA GLU A 236 20.02 -29.64 34.62
C GLU A 236 20.44 -29.52 33.16
N GLU A 237 21.58 -30.09 32.80
CA GLU A 237 22.12 -30.06 31.43
C GLU A 237 22.14 -28.64 30.81
N GLY A 238 22.61 -27.66 31.59
CA GLY A 238 22.65 -26.25 31.16
C GLY A 238 23.52 -26.06 29.91
N ARG A 239 23.00 -25.36 28.92
CA ARG A 239 23.65 -25.11 27.63
C ARG A 239 23.77 -23.62 27.35
N HIS A 240 24.85 -23.23 26.68
CA HIS A 240 25.03 -21.84 26.26
C HIS A 240 24.52 -21.69 24.82
N PRO A 241 23.39 -20.96 24.57
CA PRO A 241 22.69 -20.94 23.28
C PRO A 241 23.57 -20.43 22.12
N VAL A 242 24.49 -19.50 22.37
CA VAL A 242 25.37 -18.96 21.33
C VAL A 242 26.53 -19.92 21.04
N VAL A 243 27.18 -20.45 22.07
CA VAL A 243 28.33 -21.33 21.92
C VAL A 243 27.90 -22.65 21.29
N GLU A 244 26.81 -23.25 21.76
CA GLU A 244 26.22 -24.45 21.18
C GLU A 244 25.95 -24.30 19.67
N LYS A 245 25.48 -23.12 19.25
CA LYS A 245 25.20 -22.84 17.84
C LYS A 245 26.47 -22.67 17.00
N LEU A 246 27.58 -22.20 17.60
CA LEU A 246 28.87 -21.98 16.90
C LEU A 246 29.69 -23.24 16.75
N ILE A 247 29.75 -24.11 17.79
CA ILE A 247 30.58 -25.33 17.76
C ILE A 247 29.78 -26.57 17.32
N GLY A 248 28.49 -26.53 17.30
CA GLY A 248 27.60 -27.68 17.10
C GLY A 248 27.14 -28.29 18.44
N ARG A 249 25.88 -28.76 18.41
CA ARG A 249 25.24 -29.30 19.63
C ARG A 249 25.94 -30.58 20.14
N GLU A 250 26.47 -31.36 19.24
CA GLU A 250 27.15 -32.64 19.57
C GLU A 250 28.52 -32.41 20.28
N ASP A 251 29.12 -31.26 20.03
CA ASP A 251 30.43 -30.89 20.61
C ASP A 251 30.28 -30.04 21.89
N PHE A 252 29.06 -29.63 22.25
CA PHE A 252 28.80 -28.85 23.46
C PHE A 252 28.60 -29.77 24.66
N VAL A 253 29.39 -29.57 25.71
CA VAL A 253 29.26 -30.32 26.98
C VAL A 253 28.36 -29.49 27.89
N ALA A 254 27.19 -30.02 28.18
CA ALA A 254 26.26 -29.42 29.16
C ALA A 254 26.73 -29.56 30.58
N ASN A 255 26.35 -28.62 31.46
CA ASN A 255 26.74 -28.62 32.87
C ASN A 255 25.54 -28.30 33.76
N ASP A 256 25.51 -28.98 34.91
CA ASP A 256 24.48 -28.74 35.92
C ASP A 256 24.91 -27.60 36.86
N VAL A 257 23.91 -26.83 37.34
CA VAL A 257 24.09 -25.79 38.33
C VAL A 257 23.02 -25.92 39.39
N HIS A 258 23.44 -26.03 40.66
CA HIS A 258 22.54 -26.02 41.80
C HIS A 258 22.99 -24.95 42.78
N MET A 259 22.09 -24.02 43.12
CA MET A 259 22.31 -22.97 44.10
C MET A 259 21.10 -22.81 44.99
N ASN A 260 21.32 -22.66 46.31
CA ASN A 260 20.27 -22.45 47.28
C ASN A 260 20.72 -21.47 48.38
N ARG A 261 19.93 -21.26 49.45
CA ARG A 261 20.28 -20.32 50.52
C ARG A 261 21.58 -20.67 51.26
N ASP A 262 21.87 -21.97 51.40
CA ASP A 262 23.05 -22.47 52.11
C ASP A 262 24.28 -22.57 51.22
N GLY A 263 24.08 -22.73 49.92
CA GLY A 263 25.08 -22.82 48.88
C GLY A 263 24.85 -21.77 47.79
N ASN A 264 25.06 -20.47 48.10
CA ASN A 264 24.80 -19.36 47.19
C ASN A 264 26.05 -18.78 46.52
N PHE A 265 27.18 -19.49 46.63
CA PHE A 265 28.47 -19.08 46.09
C PHE A 265 29.22 -20.24 45.46
N ILE A 266 29.63 -20.12 44.21
CA ILE A 266 30.37 -21.11 43.46
C ILE A 266 31.74 -20.55 43.08
N ILE A 267 32.82 -21.29 43.41
CA ILE A 267 34.17 -21.00 42.93
C ILE A 267 34.50 -21.91 41.77
N LEU A 268 34.55 -21.35 40.56
CA LEU A 268 34.92 -22.08 39.34
C LEU A 268 36.43 -21.99 39.13
N THR A 269 37.14 -23.14 39.20
CA THR A 269 38.57 -23.23 38.93
C THR A 269 38.82 -24.16 37.77
N GLY A 270 39.95 -23.98 37.09
CA GLY A 270 40.36 -24.85 35.99
C GLY A 270 41.56 -24.31 35.24
N PRO A 271 42.28 -25.16 34.48
CA PRO A 271 43.39 -24.71 33.65
C PRO A 271 42.93 -23.76 32.56
N ASN A 272 43.88 -22.97 32.02
CA ASN A 272 43.60 -22.13 30.88
C ASN A 272 43.19 -23.00 29.66
N MET A 273 42.25 -22.54 28.88
CA MET A 273 41.64 -23.22 27.72
C MET A 273 40.76 -24.45 28.03
N ALA A 274 40.34 -24.64 29.27
CA ALA A 274 39.36 -25.68 29.68
C ALA A 274 37.92 -25.24 29.66
N GLY A 275 37.57 -24.21 28.94
CA GLY A 275 36.16 -23.69 28.86
C GLY A 275 35.70 -22.86 30.09
N LYS A 276 36.62 -22.51 30.99
CA LYS A 276 36.26 -21.72 32.23
C LYS A 276 35.61 -20.36 31.93
N SER A 277 35.93 -19.75 30.80
CA SER A 277 35.46 -18.43 30.40
C SER A 277 34.33 -18.50 29.36
N THR A 278 33.88 -19.68 29.00
CA THR A 278 32.73 -19.94 28.16
C THR A 278 31.50 -20.02 29.01
#